data_a08720c7e40c30d732b184b7a634677e
#
_entry.id   a08720c7e40c30d732b184b7a634677e
#
_cell.length_a   1.000
_cell.length_b   1.000
_cell.length_c   1.000
_cell.angle_alpha   90.00
_cell.angle_beta   90.00
_cell.angle_gamma   90.00
#
_symmetry.space_group_name_H-M   'P 1'
#
loop_
_entity.id
_entity.type
_entity.pdbx_description
1 polymer ?
#
loop_
_entity_poly.entity_id
_entity_poly.type
_entity_poly.pdbx_seq_one_letter_code
_entity_poly.pdbx_strand_id
1 'polypeptide(L)'
;MPSGDSLPLTTMTENAQYKLNLSWEPRNIQSGSTATFFFEIFDAFLLDRQVAVSYDLSILHDGEKIADASGFSTDMGFQMIEFDVPDDVEGVITLRFENLNGSDLADTFFSIAVDRIGIEQVSIPAWIKNNAGWWATDQIDDSAFVQGIQYLVKEGIIVV
;
A
#
# COMPACT_ATOMS: atom_id res chain seq x y z
N MET A 1 -3.35 -1.14 12.98
CA MET A 1 -2.74 -0.26 11.98
C MET A 1 -2.31 1.03 12.63
N PRO A 2 -1.05 1.38 12.65
CA PRO A 2 -0.70 2.71 13.08
C PRO A 2 -1.25 3.69 12.04
N SER A 3 -2.40 4.25 12.35
CA SER A 3 -2.98 5.32 11.57
C SER A 3 -2.13 6.55 11.80
N GLY A 4 -1.42 6.98 10.80
CA GLY A 4 -0.69 8.21 10.82
C GLY A 4 0.81 8.07 10.84
N ASP A 5 1.36 6.95 10.40
CA ASP A 5 2.78 6.89 10.11
C ASP A 5 3.09 7.95 9.07
N SER A 6 3.76 8.99 9.53
CA SER A 6 4.21 10.06 8.66
C SER A 6 5.28 9.49 7.76
N LEU A 7 5.08 9.62 6.44
CA LEU A 7 6.14 9.35 5.50
C LEU A 7 7.23 10.43 5.60
N PRO A 8 8.49 10.10 5.39
CA PRO A 8 8.98 8.77 4.99
C PRO A 8 9.09 7.78 6.15
N LEU A 9 8.96 6.49 5.83
CA LEU A 9 9.39 5.42 6.75
C LEU A 9 10.92 5.34 6.73
N THR A 10 11.50 5.01 7.86
CA THR A 10 12.95 4.89 7.99
C THR A 10 13.32 3.51 8.53
N THR A 11 14.33 2.88 7.95
CA THR A 11 14.93 1.65 8.43
C THR A 11 16.45 1.70 8.30
N MET A 12 17.14 0.80 9.02
CA MET A 12 18.58 0.63 8.92
C MET A 12 18.92 -0.79 8.49
N THR A 13 20.02 -0.94 7.77
CA THR A 13 20.57 -2.25 7.44
C THR A 13 21.02 -2.99 8.69
N GLU A 14 21.12 -4.32 8.60
CA GLU A 14 21.52 -5.17 9.73
C GLU A 14 22.88 -4.78 10.31
N ASN A 15 23.82 -4.38 9.46
CA ASN A 15 25.13 -3.90 9.89
C ASN A 15 25.14 -2.45 10.39
N ALA A 16 23.97 -1.79 10.43
CA ALA A 16 23.79 -0.41 10.86
C ALA A 16 24.58 0.63 10.05
N GLN A 17 25.11 0.26 8.89
CA GLN A 17 25.88 1.17 8.05
C GLN A 17 25.00 2.10 7.23
N TYR A 18 23.88 1.59 6.69
CA TYR A 18 23.01 2.37 5.83
C TYR A 18 21.65 2.60 6.47
N LYS A 19 21.15 3.81 6.29
CA LYS A 19 19.79 4.21 6.65
C LYS A 19 19.01 4.47 5.36
N LEU A 20 17.82 3.93 5.28
CA LEU A 20 16.93 4.11 4.12
C LEU A 20 15.66 4.82 4.54
N ASN A 21 15.27 5.82 3.75
CA ASN A 21 13.97 6.47 3.85
C ASN A 21 13.12 6.08 2.66
N LEU A 22 11.85 5.76 2.90
CA LEU A 22 10.91 5.35 1.85
C LEU A 22 9.60 6.13 1.98
N SER A 23 9.13 6.63 0.87
CA SER A 23 7.78 7.16 0.70
C SER A 23 7.15 6.62 -0.57
N TRP A 24 5.86 6.80 -0.75
CA TRP A 24 5.15 6.29 -1.92
C TRP A 24 3.88 7.08 -2.23
N GLU A 25 3.44 6.96 -3.49
CA GLU A 25 2.20 7.50 -4.02
C GLU A 25 1.49 6.45 -4.89
N PRO A 26 0.16 6.35 -4.85
CA PRO A 26 -0.75 7.04 -3.91
C PRO A 26 -0.53 6.55 -2.49
N ARG A 27 -0.91 7.36 -1.50
CA ARG A 27 -0.70 7.00 -0.08
C ARG A 27 -1.39 5.69 0.30
N ASN A 28 -2.57 5.47 -0.24
CA ASN A 28 -3.30 4.21 -0.13
C ASN A 28 -3.11 3.41 -1.42
N ILE A 29 -2.24 2.41 -1.38
CA ILE A 29 -1.96 1.54 -2.51
C ILE A 29 -3.08 0.52 -2.62
N GLN A 30 -3.62 0.35 -3.83
CA GLN A 30 -4.68 -0.62 -4.11
C GLN A 30 -4.20 -1.68 -5.09
N SER A 31 -4.72 -2.91 -4.93
CA SER A 31 -4.51 -3.96 -5.91
C SER A 31 -4.94 -3.50 -7.30
N GLY A 32 -4.22 -3.90 -8.32
CA GLY A 32 -4.50 -3.49 -9.71
C GLY A 32 -4.12 -2.04 -10.06
N SER A 33 -3.54 -1.28 -9.13
CA SER A 33 -3.09 0.09 -9.38
C SER A 33 -1.57 0.15 -9.57
N THR A 34 -1.08 1.31 -10.03
CA THR A 34 0.35 1.59 -10.09
C THR A 34 0.77 2.37 -8.84
N ALA A 35 1.77 1.87 -8.14
CA ALA A 35 2.40 2.55 -7.02
C ALA A 35 3.77 3.10 -7.43
N THR A 36 4.10 4.29 -6.98
CA THR A 36 5.42 4.88 -7.17
C THR A 36 6.11 4.95 -5.82
N PHE A 37 7.28 4.35 -5.71
CA PHE A 37 8.10 4.38 -4.51
C PHE A 37 9.26 5.33 -4.69
N PHE A 38 9.49 6.16 -3.67
CA PHE A 38 10.61 7.09 -3.59
C PHE A 38 11.46 6.69 -2.40
N PHE A 39 12.76 6.55 -2.60
CA PHE A 39 13.65 6.20 -1.51
C PHE A 39 14.99 6.92 -1.62
N GLU A 40 15.64 7.04 -0.45
CA GLU A 40 16.98 7.62 -0.30
C GLU A 40 17.81 6.67 0.56
N ILE A 41 19.11 6.59 0.24
CA ILE A 41 20.06 5.80 1.00
C ILE A 41 21.13 6.71 1.58
N PHE A 42 21.34 6.62 2.90
CA PHE A 42 22.31 7.41 3.65
C PHE A 42 23.34 6.48 4.31
N ASP A 43 24.58 6.91 4.36
CA ASP A 43 25.61 6.23 5.14
C ASP A 43 25.64 6.79 6.56
N ALA A 44 25.21 5.97 7.54
CA ALA A 44 25.13 6.36 8.93
C ALA A 44 26.51 6.60 9.56
N PHE A 45 27.57 5.99 9.04
CA PHE A 45 28.93 6.21 9.50
C PHE A 45 29.54 7.50 8.98
N LEU A 46 28.94 8.07 7.93
CA LEU A 46 29.36 9.35 7.34
C LEU A 46 28.39 10.48 7.69
N LEU A 47 27.90 10.51 8.93
CA LEU A 47 26.98 11.54 9.46
C LEU A 47 25.68 11.65 8.65
N ASP A 48 25.09 10.50 8.31
CA ASP A 48 23.86 10.42 7.51
C ASP A 48 23.98 11.13 6.15
N ARG A 49 25.13 10.99 5.52
CA ARG A 49 25.35 11.53 4.19
C ARG A 49 24.70 10.63 3.14
N GLN A 50 23.97 11.22 2.22
CA GLN A 50 23.43 10.53 1.06
C GLN A 50 24.56 9.97 0.20
N VAL A 51 24.46 8.70 -0.20
CA VAL A 51 25.55 7.98 -0.88
C VAL A 51 25.08 7.27 -2.13
N ALA A 52 26.00 7.11 -3.06
CA ALA A 52 25.82 6.32 -4.28
C ALA A 52 26.22 4.87 -4.00
N VAL A 53 25.24 3.97 -3.95
CA VAL A 53 25.46 2.54 -3.70
C VAL A 53 24.58 1.69 -4.62
N SER A 54 25.10 0.53 -4.99
CA SER A 54 24.30 -0.51 -5.64
C SER A 54 23.38 -1.20 -4.62
N TYR A 55 22.26 -1.69 -5.08
CA TYR A 55 21.32 -2.46 -4.25
C TYR A 55 20.57 -3.47 -5.10
N ASP A 56 20.14 -4.55 -4.45
CA ASP A 56 19.18 -5.49 -5.00
C ASP A 56 17.83 -5.23 -4.31
N LEU A 57 16.81 -4.90 -5.09
CA LEU A 57 15.48 -4.65 -4.58
C LEU A 57 14.52 -5.73 -5.09
N SER A 58 13.86 -6.40 -4.16
CA SER A 58 12.82 -7.37 -4.43
C SER A 58 11.52 -6.92 -3.77
N ILE A 59 10.40 -7.14 -4.45
CA ILE A 59 9.08 -6.95 -3.88
C ILE A 59 8.46 -8.33 -3.67
N LEU A 60 8.05 -8.61 -2.43
CA LEU A 60 7.51 -9.90 -2.03
C LEU A 60 6.06 -9.76 -1.55
N HIS A 61 5.28 -10.78 -1.80
CA HIS A 61 3.94 -10.95 -1.28
C HIS A 61 3.78 -12.41 -0.81
N ASP A 62 3.34 -12.59 0.43
CA ASP A 62 3.22 -13.92 1.05
C ASP A 62 4.50 -14.78 0.96
N GLY A 63 5.66 -14.12 1.04
CA GLY A 63 6.97 -14.77 0.97
C GLY A 63 7.46 -15.08 -0.45
N GLU A 64 6.67 -14.82 -1.47
CA GLU A 64 7.06 -15.00 -2.86
C GLU A 64 7.46 -13.69 -3.52
N LYS A 65 8.49 -13.75 -4.34
CA LYS A 65 8.94 -12.60 -5.11
C LYS A 65 7.97 -12.33 -6.27
N ILE A 66 7.39 -11.13 -6.28
CA ILE A 66 6.47 -10.70 -7.34
C ILE A 66 7.09 -9.65 -8.27
N ALA A 67 8.20 -9.03 -7.88
CA ALA A 67 8.94 -8.10 -8.74
C ALA A 67 10.39 -7.96 -8.28
N ASP A 68 11.25 -7.59 -9.23
CA ASP A 68 12.65 -7.19 -9.01
C ASP A 68 12.88 -5.78 -9.54
N ALA A 69 13.60 -4.97 -8.80
CA ALA A 69 13.95 -3.62 -9.19
C ALA A 69 15.35 -3.23 -8.70
N SER A 70 16.34 -4.08 -8.96
CA SER A 70 17.73 -3.81 -8.60
C SER A 70 18.27 -2.58 -9.33
N GLY A 71 19.16 -1.85 -8.71
CA GLY A 71 19.65 -0.61 -9.28
C GLY A 71 20.84 0.00 -8.55
N PHE A 72 20.98 1.30 -8.74
CA PHE A 72 22.07 2.08 -8.15
C PHE A 72 21.49 3.42 -7.67
N SER A 73 21.66 3.71 -6.38
CA SER A 73 21.29 5.01 -5.83
C SER A 73 22.28 6.09 -6.23
N THR A 74 21.86 7.33 -6.16
CA THR A 74 22.74 8.47 -6.39
C THR A 74 22.85 9.32 -5.13
N ASP A 75 23.89 10.12 -5.05
CA ASP A 75 24.10 11.08 -3.98
C ASP A 75 23.41 12.44 -4.24
N MET A 76 22.46 12.49 -5.20
CA MET A 76 21.87 13.74 -5.67
C MET A 76 20.33 13.79 -5.55
N GLY A 77 19.69 12.86 -4.86
CA GLY A 77 18.25 12.92 -4.69
C GLY A 77 17.56 11.57 -4.52
N PHE A 78 16.25 11.57 -4.72
CA PHE A 78 15.43 10.38 -4.61
C PHE A 78 15.69 9.42 -5.77
N GLN A 79 15.72 8.14 -5.45
CA GLN A 79 15.47 7.11 -6.43
C GLN A 79 13.97 6.85 -6.51
N MET A 80 13.47 6.63 -7.71
CA MET A 80 12.04 6.42 -7.97
C MET A 80 11.87 5.12 -8.75
N ILE A 81 10.93 4.30 -8.30
CA ILE A 81 10.51 3.11 -9.03
C ILE A 81 8.98 3.06 -9.12
N GLU A 82 8.47 2.62 -10.26
CA GLU A 82 7.06 2.34 -10.47
C GLU A 82 6.81 0.84 -10.36
N PHE A 83 5.72 0.47 -9.71
CA PHE A 83 5.33 -0.91 -9.53
C PHE A 83 3.84 -1.07 -9.84
N ASP A 84 3.54 -1.90 -10.82
CA ASP A 84 2.17 -2.27 -11.13
C ASP A 84 1.73 -3.39 -10.20
N VAL A 85 0.85 -3.04 -9.26
CA VAL A 85 0.36 -4.00 -8.26
C VAL A 85 -0.59 -4.98 -8.93
N PRO A 86 -0.33 -6.30 -8.89
CA PRO A 86 -1.25 -7.28 -9.46
C PRO A 86 -2.64 -7.21 -8.82
N ASP A 87 -3.67 -7.59 -9.58
CA ASP A 87 -5.07 -7.54 -9.15
C ASP A 87 -5.37 -8.46 -7.95
N ASP A 88 -4.59 -9.51 -7.79
CA ASP A 88 -4.74 -10.52 -6.74
C ASP A 88 -3.86 -10.27 -5.51
N VAL A 89 -3.07 -9.20 -5.51
CA VAL A 89 -2.21 -8.83 -4.38
C VAL A 89 -2.95 -7.91 -3.43
N GLU A 90 -3.18 -8.38 -2.22
CA GLU A 90 -3.78 -7.61 -1.12
C GLU A 90 -3.11 -7.96 0.21
N GLY A 91 -3.22 -7.09 1.18
CA GLY A 91 -2.63 -7.29 2.50
C GLY A 91 -1.30 -6.57 2.64
N VAL A 92 -0.20 -7.29 2.73
CA VAL A 92 1.13 -6.71 2.93
C VAL A 92 2.07 -7.11 1.82
N ILE A 93 2.73 -6.13 1.22
CA ILE A 93 3.91 -6.35 0.39
C ILE A 93 5.17 -5.95 1.16
N THR A 94 6.28 -6.62 0.86
CA THR A 94 7.58 -6.33 1.46
C THR A 94 8.53 -5.84 0.39
N LEU A 95 9.08 -4.64 0.57
CA LEU A 95 10.20 -4.16 -0.24
C LEU A 95 11.50 -4.54 0.49
N ARG A 96 12.26 -5.46 -0.09
CA ARG A 96 13.51 -5.94 0.49
C ARG A 96 14.69 -5.37 -0.27
N PHE A 97 15.53 -4.62 0.44
CA PHE A 97 16.79 -4.10 -0.07
C PHE A 97 17.92 -4.97 0.44
N GLU A 98 18.69 -5.55 -0.45
CA GLU A 98 19.77 -6.47 -0.12
C GLU A 98 21.07 -6.04 -0.80
N ASN A 99 22.18 -6.51 -0.23
CA ASN A 99 23.51 -6.36 -0.81
C ASN A 99 23.88 -4.90 -1.14
N LEU A 100 23.56 -3.97 -0.26
CA LEU A 100 23.94 -2.57 -0.46
C LEU A 100 25.45 -2.45 -0.57
N ASN A 101 25.91 -1.86 -1.67
CA ASN A 101 27.32 -1.75 -2.02
C ASN A 101 28.05 -3.13 -2.07
N GLY A 102 27.32 -4.20 -2.40
CA GLY A 102 27.84 -5.55 -2.49
C GLY A 102 28.03 -6.27 -1.16
N SER A 103 27.58 -5.72 -0.05
CA SER A 103 27.71 -6.33 1.28
C SER A 103 26.49 -7.20 1.61
N ASP A 104 26.71 -8.47 1.90
CA ASP A 104 25.68 -9.42 2.35
C ASP A 104 25.16 -9.16 3.77
N LEU A 105 25.77 -8.23 4.49
CA LEU A 105 25.32 -7.77 5.81
C LEU A 105 24.54 -6.45 5.74
N ALA A 106 24.38 -5.87 4.55
CA ALA A 106 23.69 -4.61 4.34
C ALA A 106 22.31 -4.84 3.73
N ASP A 107 21.45 -5.48 4.49
CA ASP A 107 20.08 -5.82 4.11
C ASP A 107 19.08 -5.12 5.03
N THR A 108 17.93 -4.76 4.48
CA THR A 108 16.80 -4.25 5.24
C THR A 108 15.51 -4.41 4.44
N PHE A 109 14.37 -4.14 5.06
CA PHE A 109 13.09 -4.23 4.38
C PHE A 109 12.07 -3.22 4.92
N PHE A 110 11.03 -2.99 4.12
CA PHE A 110 9.85 -2.23 4.49
C PHE A 110 8.60 -3.07 4.25
N SER A 111 7.63 -2.99 5.15
CA SER A 111 6.31 -3.61 4.99
C SER A 111 5.28 -2.55 4.71
N ILE A 112 4.49 -2.73 3.66
CA ILE A 112 3.54 -1.74 3.15
C ILE A 112 2.19 -2.42 2.93
N ALA A 113 1.11 -1.77 3.40
CA ALA A 113 -0.23 -2.27 3.21
C ALA A 113 -0.73 -2.00 1.79
N VAL A 114 -1.41 -2.99 1.21
CA VAL A 114 -2.11 -2.89 -0.07
C VAL A 114 -3.58 -3.22 0.16
N ASP A 115 -4.45 -2.29 -0.19
CA ASP A 115 -5.89 -2.44 -0.05
C ASP A 115 -6.47 -3.12 -1.30
N ARG A 116 -7.51 -3.91 -1.10
CA ARG A 116 -8.23 -4.50 -2.22
C ARG A 116 -9.01 -3.44 -2.98
N ILE A 117 -8.93 -3.46 -4.31
CA ILE A 117 -9.71 -2.56 -5.15
C ILE A 117 -11.21 -2.81 -4.97
N GLY A 118 -12.01 -1.73 -4.85
CA GLY A 118 -13.47 -1.83 -4.77
C GLY A 118 -14.03 -2.09 -3.39
N ILE A 119 -13.21 -2.25 -2.35
CA ILE A 119 -13.66 -2.24 -0.96
C ILE A 119 -13.33 -0.88 -0.34
N GLU A 120 -13.93 0.18 -0.87
CA GLU A 120 -14.30 1.27 0.02
C GLU A 120 -15.37 0.70 0.95
N GLN A 121 -15.27 0.99 2.24
CA GLN A 121 -16.32 0.59 3.17
C GLN A 121 -17.64 1.18 2.69
N VAL A 122 -18.43 0.37 1.99
CA VAL A 122 -19.78 0.73 1.64
C VAL A 122 -20.59 0.76 2.92
N SER A 123 -20.79 1.94 3.47
CA SER A 123 -21.67 2.13 4.61
C SER A 123 -23.10 2.18 4.10
N ILE A 124 -23.88 1.16 4.40
CA ILE A 124 -25.31 1.19 4.12
C ILE A 124 -25.97 2.13 5.13
N PRO A 125 -26.67 3.18 4.67
CA PRO A 125 -27.35 4.10 5.58
C PRO A 125 -28.31 3.40 6.53
N ALA A 126 -28.40 3.88 7.78
CA ALA A 126 -29.21 3.24 8.80
C ALA A 126 -30.70 3.14 8.42
N TRP A 127 -31.22 4.12 7.69
CA TRP A 127 -32.63 4.09 7.24
C TRP A 127 -32.92 2.96 6.24
N ILE A 128 -31.93 2.56 5.43
CA ILE A 128 -32.05 1.39 4.54
C ILE A 128 -32.15 0.11 5.37
N LYS A 129 -31.34 -0.02 6.41
CA LYS A 129 -31.39 -1.17 7.32
C LYS A 129 -32.73 -1.24 8.03
N ASN A 130 -33.26 -0.11 8.45
CA ASN A 130 -34.57 -0.02 9.07
C ASN A 130 -35.68 -0.44 8.09
N ASN A 131 -35.64 0.04 6.86
CA ASN A 131 -36.59 -0.35 5.82
C ASN A 131 -36.57 -1.86 5.53
N ALA A 132 -35.40 -2.48 5.49
CA ALA A 132 -35.27 -3.92 5.32
C ALA A 132 -35.91 -4.69 6.49
N GLY A 133 -35.70 -4.24 7.71
CA GLY A 133 -36.32 -4.81 8.91
C GLY A 133 -37.85 -4.65 8.91
N TRP A 134 -38.36 -3.50 8.54
CA TRP A 134 -39.81 -3.25 8.45
C TRP A 134 -40.46 -4.03 7.34
N TRP A 135 -39.80 -4.17 6.20
CA TRP A 135 -40.26 -5.02 5.11
C TRP A 135 -40.33 -6.50 5.51
N ALA A 136 -39.29 -7.00 6.19
CA ALA A 136 -39.22 -8.37 6.67
C ALA A 136 -40.32 -8.70 7.69
N THR A 137 -40.90 -7.71 8.40
CA THR A 137 -41.94 -7.82 9.37
C THR A 137 -43.33 -7.32 8.88
N ASP A 138 -43.46 -7.12 7.56
CA ASP A 138 -44.70 -6.64 6.89
C ASP A 138 -45.17 -5.25 7.37
N GLN A 139 -44.26 -4.42 7.89
CA GLN A 139 -44.58 -3.04 8.32
C GLN A 139 -44.58 -2.03 7.17
N ILE A 140 -43.89 -2.35 6.08
CA ILE A 140 -43.88 -1.58 4.82
C ILE A 140 -44.17 -2.53 3.66
N ASP A 141 -44.72 -2.01 2.58
CA ASP A 141 -45.01 -2.78 1.39
C ASP A 141 -43.75 -2.92 0.49
N ASP A 142 -43.91 -3.76 -0.54
CA ASP A 142 -42.84 -4.03 -1.51
C ASP A 142 -42.41 -2.76 -2.25
N SER A 143 -43.34 -1.86 -2.56
CA SER A 143 -43.04 -0.62 -3.26
C SER A 143 -42.11 0.28 -2.46
N ALA A 144 -42.35 0.40 -1.15
CA ALA A 144 -41.49 1.21 -0.27
C ALA A 144 -40.08 0.61 -0.18
N PHE A 145 -39.97 -0.70 -0.11
CA PHE A 145 -38.68 -1.39 -0.07
C PHE A 145 -37.91 -1.22 -1.39
N VAL A 146 -38.59 -1.38 -2.53
CA VAL A 146 -37.98 -1.21 -3.86
C VAL A 146 -37.48 0.23 -4.07
N GLN A 147 -38.17 1.24 -3.56
CA GLN A 147 -37.69 2.62 -3.61
C GLN A 147 -36.37 2.79 -2.86
N GLY A 148 -36.19 2.11 -1.72
CA GLY A 148 -34.90 2.09 -1.02
C GLY A 148 -33.79 1.46 -1.84
N ILE A 149 -34.06 0.36 -2.54
CA ILE A 149 -33.09 -0.29 -3.44
C ILE A 149 -32.76 0.62 -4.61
N GLN A 150 -33.74 1.30 -5.21
CA GLN A 150 -33.49 2.25 -6.30
C GLN A 150 -32.59 3.41 -5.87
N TYR A 151 -32.74 3.89 -4.65
CA TYR A 151 -31.85 4.88 -4.08
C TYR A 151 -30.41 4.37 -4.03
N LEU A 152 -30.19 3.15 -3.54
CA LEU A 152 -28.86 2.55 -3.45
C LEU A 152 -28.18 2.42 -4.81
N VAL A 153 -28.96 2.07 -5.86
CA VAL A 153 -28.44 2.00 -7.23
C VAL A 153 -28.11 3.40 -7.77
N LYS A 154 -28.99 4.36 -7.53
CA LYS A 154 -28.80 5.75 -7.98
C LYS A 154 -27.55 6.38 -7.36
N GLU A 155 -27.29 6.14 -6.09
CA GLU A 155 -26.13 6.67 -5.37
C GLU A 155 -24.85 5.84 -5.60
N GLY A 156 -24.90 4.79 -6.42
CA GLY A 156 -23.74 3.96 -6.74
C GLY A 156 -23.28 3.04 -5.62
N ILE A 157 -24.08 2.86 -4.57
CA ILE A 157 -23.79 1.95 -3.46
C ILE A 157 -23.94 0.50 -3.92
N ILE A 158 -24.94 0.23 -4.78
CA ILE A 158 -25.12 -1.04 -5.48
C ILE A 158 -24.89 -0.79 -6.96
N VAL A 159 -24.01 -1.57 -7.56
CA VAL A 159 -23.74 -1.54 -9.01
C VAL A 159 -24.45 -2.75 -9.63
N VAL A 160 -25.24 -2.48 -10.66
CA VAL A 160 -25.98 -3.51 -11.38
C VAL A 160 -25.37 -3.75 -12.74
#